data_9bb8b8d11387629453687c1663db2039
#
_entry.id   9bb8b8d11387629453687c1663db2039
#
_cell.length_a   1.000
_cell.length_b   1.000
_cell.length_c   1.000
_cell.angle_alpha   90.00
_cell.angle_beta   90.00
_cell.angle_gamma   90.00
#
_symmetry.space_group_name_H-M   'P 1'
#
loop_
_entity.id
_entity.type
_entity.pdbx_description
1 polymer ?
#
loop_
_entity_poly.entity_id
_entity_poly.type
_entity_poly.pdbx_seq_one_letter_code
_entity_poly.pdbx_strand_id
1 'polypeptide(L)'
;MGGSGAFGNAATRLEAMAVKGGTYAYGSYPDLDEMFRQQGAELDQKKRGAILEKMQQIVNERTMYAPIWQLAFINGHGPRVGESGFGLIPGFAYTGPYEDITLKSG
;
A
#
# COMPACT_ATOMS: atom_id res chain seq x y z
N MET A 1 8.64 14.48 0.28
CA MET A 1 8.51 13.14 0.87
C MET A 1 7.05 12.72 0.77
N GLY A 2 6.75 11.68 0.02
CA GLY A 2 5.37 11.18 -0.16
C GLY A 2 5.18 9.89 0.61
N GLY A 3 4.11 9.78 1.37
CA GLY A 3 3.67 8.54 1.99
C GLY A 3 2.39 8.08 1.34
N SER A 4 2.27 6.84 0.93
CA SER A 4 0.98 6.26 0.55
C SER A 4 0.95 4.79 0.93
N GLY A 5 -0.22 4.32 1.32
CA GLY A 5 -0.47 2.91 1.59
C GLY A 5 -0.80 2.14 0.31
N ALA A 6 -0.55 0.86 0.32
CA ALA A 6 -0.96 -0.03 -0.78
C ALA A 6 -2.41 -0.50 -0.65
N PHE A 7 -3.11 -0.18 0.41
CA PHE A 7 -4.49 -0.59 0.71
C PHE A 7 -4.75 -2.10 0.45
N GLY A 8 -3.75 -2.94 0.74
CA GLY A 8 -3.81 -4.37 0.46
C GLY A 8 -3.59 -4.76 -1.01
N ASN A 9 -3.28 -3.82 -1.89
CA ASN A 9 -3.06 -4.08 -3.31
C ASN A 9 -1.77 -3.39 -3.81
N ALA A 10 -0.74 -4.17 -4.13
CA ALA A 10 0.53 -3.65 -4.64
C ALA A 10 0.39 -2.83 -5.93
N ALA A 11 -0.62 -3.12 -6.76
CA ALA A 11 -0.85 -2.41 -8.01
C ALA A 11 -1.09 -0.91 -7.79
N THR A 12 -1.83 -0.52 -6.75
CA THR A 12 -2.10 0.89 -6.45
C THR A 12 -0.84 1.67 -6.13
N ARG A 13 0.13 1.02 -5.50
CA ARG A 13 1.41 1.63 -5.18
C ARG A 13 2.29 1.77 -6.41
N LEU A 14 2.36 0.72 -7.23
CA LEU A 14 3.12 0.75 -8.47
C LEU A 14 2.54 1.77 -9.46
N GLU A 15 1.22 1.88 -9.55
CA GLU A 15 0.55 2.92 -10.35
C GLU A 15 1.02 4.30 -9.93
N ALA A 16 0.91 4.60 -8.64
CA ALA A 16 1.25 5.93 -8.13
C ALA A 16 2.73 6.31 -8.33
N MET A 17 3.65 5.35 -8.29
CA MET A 17 5.08 5.61 -8.25
C MET A 17 5.80 5.37 -9.57
N ALA A 18 5.36 4.43 -10.40
CA ALA A 18 6.15 3.94 -11.53
C ALA A 18 5.41 3.97 -12.87
N VAL A 19 4.09 4.21 -12.88
CA VAL A 19 3.28 4.25 -14.10
C VAL A 19 3.09 5.69 -14.56
N LYS A 20 3.06 5.90 -15.88
CA LYS A 20 2.85 7.22 -16.48
C LYS A 20 1.59 7.89 -15.93
N GLY A 21 1.73 9.10 -15.44
CA GLY A 21 0.63 9.87 -14.84
C GLY A 21 0.37 9.55 -13.37
N GLY A 22 1.12 8.63 -12.77
CA GLY A 22 1.07 8.38 -11.34
C GLY A 22 1.48 9.60 -10.51
N THR A 23 0.86 9.79 -9.36
CA THR A 23 1.03 10.99 -8.51
C THR A 23 2.49 11.26 -8.13
N TYR A 24 3.31 10.23 -8.03
CA TYR A 24 4.71 10.30 -7.62
C TYR A 24 5.68 9.79 -8.69
N ALA A 25 5.20 9.55 -9.91
CA ALA A 25 6.02 9.09 -11.01
C ALA A 25 6.85 10.25 -11.60
N TYR A 26 8.15 10.10 -11.65
CA TYR A 26 9.09 11.12 -12.18
C TYR A 26 9.49 10.85 -13.63
N GLY A 27 8.64 10.22 -14.41
CA GLY A 27 8.94 9.94 -15.79
C GLY A 27 7.92 9.01 -16.44
N SER A 28 8.24 8.59 -17.66
CA SER A 28 7.48 7.57 -18.38
C SER A 28 8.39 6.39 -18.64
N TYR A 29 7.96 5.22 -18.26
CA TYR A 29 8.66 3.96 -18.41
C TYR A 29 7.76 3.00 -19.20
N PRO A 30 7.86 2.98 -20.54
CA PRO A 30 6.90 2.26 -21.38
C PRO A 30 6.78 0.77 -21.07
N ASP A 31 7.84 0.15 -20.59
CA ASP A 31 7.84 -1.25 -20.16
C ASP A 31 7.04 -1.47 -18.88
N LEU A 32 7.14 -0.56 -17.90
CA LEU A 32 6.33 -0.60 -16.68
C LEU A 32 4.86 -0.27 -16.97
N ASP A 33 4.61 0.69 -17.85
CA ASP A 33 3.26 1.04 -18.29
C ASP A 33 2.57 -0.16 -18.94
N GLU A 34 3.27 -0.88 -19.82
CA GLU A 34 2.75 -2.08 -20.47
C GLU A 34 2.51 -3.22 -19.49
N MET A 35 3.45 -3.49 -18.59
CA MET A 35 3.27 -4.50 -17.53
C MET A 35 2.10 -4.16 -16.61
N PHE A 36 1.91 -2.87 -16.29
CA PHE A 36 0.79 -2.44 -15.48
C PHE A 36 -0.55 -2.68 -16.19
N ARG A 37 -0.62 -2.42 -17.49
CA ARG A 37 -1.79 -2.72 -18.30
C ARG A 37 -2.08 -4.23 -18.33
N GLN A 38 -1.04 -5.06 -18.51
CA GLN A 38 -1.16 -6.52 -18.52
C GLN A 38 -1.69 -7.07 -17.20
N GLN A 39 -1.16 -6.61 -16.05
CA GLN A 39 -1.66 -7.06 -14.76
C GLN A 39 -3.12 -6.66 -14.52
N GLY A 40 -3.56 -5.53 -15.06
CA GLY A 40 -4.96 -5.08 -14.97
C GLY A 40 -5.93 -5.97 -15.76
N ALA A 41 -5.47 -6.62 -16.82
CA ALA A 41 -6.25 -7.52 -17.64
C ALA A 41 -6.14 -9.01 -17.20
N GLU A 42 -5.20 -9.34 -16.31
CA GLU A 42 -4.94 -10.72 -15.90
C GLU A 42 -5.93 -11.16 -14.81
N LEU A 43 -6.67 -12.20 -15.07
CA LEU A 43 -7.66 -12.79 -14.16
C LEU A 43 -7.05 -13.84 -13.22
N ASP A 44 -5.97 -14.49 -13.63
CA ASP A 44 -5.27 -15.46 -12.80
C ASP A 44 -4.44 -14.71 -11.74
N GLN A 45 -4.80 -14.91 -10.47
CA GLN A 45 -4.16 -14.21 -9.35
C GLN A 45 -2.65 -14.49 -9.25
N LYS A 46 -2.20 -15.71 -9.57
CA LYS A 46 -0.77 -16.05 -9.51
C LYS A 46 0.01 -15.36 -10.62
N LYS A 47 -0.53 -15.36 -11.84
CA LYS A 47 0.08 -14.66 -12.97
C LYS A 47 0.12 -13.16 -12.75
N ARG A 48 -0.98 -12.59 -12.26
CA ARG A 48 -1.05 -11.18 -11.89
C ARG A 48 0.00 -10.84 -10.82
N GLY A 49 0.12 -11.67 -9.79
CA GLY A 49 1.14 -11.53 -8.75
C GLY A 49 2.55 -11.52 -9.32
N ALA A 50 2.87 -12.45 -10.22
CA ALA A 50 4.19 -12.52 -10.87
C ALA A 50 4.51 -11.26 -11.70
N ILE A 51 3.54 -10.68 -12.39
CA ILE A 51 3.73 -9.42 -13.12
C ILE A 51 4.07 -8.28 -12.14
N LEU A 52 3.31 -8.15 -11.06
CA LEU A 52 3.54 -7.12 -10.04
C LEU A 52 4.89 -7.29 -9.34
N GLU A 53 5.30 -8.50 -9.05
CA GLU A 53 6.61 -8.81 -8.50
C GLU A 53 7.74 -8.41 -9.46
N LYS A 54 7.59 -8.74 -10.73
CA LYS A 54 8.56 -8.33 -11.76
C LYS A 54 8.67 -6.82 -11.89
N MET A 55 7.55 -6.10 -11.83
CA MET A 55 7.56 -4.63 -11.83
C MET A 55 8.34 -4.08 -10.62
N GLN A 56 8.14 -4.64 -9.43
CA GLN A 56 8.87 -4.25 -8.22
C GLN A 56 10.38 -4.49 -8.36
N GLN A 57 10.78 -5.62 -8.95
CA GLN A 57 12.19 -5.89 -9.26
C GLN A 57 12.79 -4.81 -10.16
N ILE A 58 12.12 -4.47 -11.27
CA ILE A 58 12.59 -3.46 -12.21
C ILE A 58 12.74 -2.09 -11.52
N VAL A 59 11.76 -1.69 -10.71
CA VAL A 59 11.81 -0.44 -9.93
C VAL A 59 13.02 -0.43 -9.00
N ASN A 60 13.30 -1.54 -8.34
CA ASN A 60 14.44 -1.69 -7.45
C ASN A 60 15.78 -1.72 -8.20
N GLU A 61 15.90 -2.52 -9.26
CA GLU A 61 17.12 -2.64 -10.08
C GLU A 61 17.51 -1.31 -10.73
N ARG A 62 16.54 -0.51 -11.14
CA ARG A 62 16.75 0.82 -11.70
C ARG A 62 17.00 1.89 -10.64
N THR A 63 16.95 1.53 -9.38
CA THR A 63 17.11 2.46 -8.24
C THR A 63 16.21 3.69 -8.38
N MET A 64 14.97 3.47 -8.85
CA MET A 64 14.03 4.57 -9.09
C MET A 64 13.65 5.30 -7.81
N TYR A 65 13.70 4.60 -6.67
CA TYR A 65 13.44 5.13 -5.33
C TYR A 65 14.44 4.56 -4.33
N ALA A 66 14.88 5.39 -3.40
CA ALA A 66 15.67 4.97 -2.26
C ALA A 66 14.75 4.82 -1.03
N PRO A 67 14.39 3.60 -0.61
CA PRO A 67 13.64 3.42 0.62
C PRO A 67 14.52 3.77 1.81
N ILE A 68 14.04 4.67 2.67
CA ILE A 68 14.79 5.14 3.85
C ILE A 68 14.26 4.43 5.09
N TRP A 69 12.95 4.43 5.28
CA TRP A 69 12.26 3.74 6.38
C TRP A 69 10.81 3.47 6.04
N GLN A 70 10.23 2.56 6.77
CA GLN A 70 8.79 2.34 6.79
C GLN A 70 8.20 3.05 7.99
N LEU A 71 7.26 3.96 7.75
CA LEU A 71 6.55 4.64 8.84
C LEU A 71 5.56 3.67 9.48
N ALA A 72 5.54 3.67 10.82
CA ALA A 72 4.47 3.06 11.59
C ALA A 72 3.45 4.13 11.98
N PHE A 73 2.18 3.78 11.93
CA PHE A 73 1.12 4.58 12.53
C PHE A 73 1.00 4.18 14.00
N ILE A 74 1.20 5.15 14.89
CA ILE A 74 1.15 4.93 16.32
C ILE A 74 -0.15 5.51 16.84
N ASN A 75 -0.98 4.65 17.43
CA ASN A 75 -2.21 5.03 18.10
C ASN A 75 -2.09 4.73 19.59
N GLY A 76 -2.53 5.68 20.40
CA GLY A 76 -2.60 5.52 21.85
C GLY A 76 -4.05 5.42 22.31
N HIS A 77 -4.30 4.56 23.28
CA HIS A 77 -5.59 4.50 23.96
C HIS A 77 -5.39 4.43 25.48
N GLY A 78 -6.36 4.92 26.21
CA GLY A 78 -6.32 4.94 27.67
C GLY A 78 -6.39 3.51 28.28
N PRO A 79 -5.97 3.35 29.54
CA PRO A 79 -5.89 2.04 30.19
C PRO A 79 -7.23 1.32 30.32
N ARG A 80 -8.34 2.06 30.25
CA ARG A 80 -9.71 1.53 30.33
C ARG A 80 -10.19 0.89 29.03
N VAL A 81 -9.50 1.13 27.90
CA VAL A 81 -9.88 0.55 26.60
C VAL A 81 -9.35 -0.89 26.53
N GLY A 82 -10.22 -1.83 26.26
CA GLY A 82 -9.90 -3.23 25.98
C GLY A 82 -9.44 -3.38 24.53
N GLU A 83 -10.40 -3.37 23.62
CA GLU A 83 -10.16 -3.37 22.19
C GLU A 83 -10.45 -1.99 21.61
N SER A 84 -9.48 -1.44 20.88
CA SER A 84 -9.61 -0.10 20.29
C SER A 84 -10.21 -0.08 18.89
N GLY A 85 -10.24 -1.23 18.22
CA GLY A 85 -10.66 -1.30 16.82
C GLY A 85 -9.69 -0.63 15.82
N PHE A 86 -8.65 0.07 16.28
CA PHE A 86 -7.69 0.72 15.40
C PHE A 86 -6.90 -0.31 14.58
N GLY A 87 -6.76 -0.03 13.30
CA GLY A 87 -6.06 -0.93 12.37
C GLY A 87 -6.94 -2.03 11.77
N LEU A 88 -8.21 -2.15 12.15
CA LEU A 88 -9.15 -3.09 11.52
C LEU A 88 -9.56 -2.65 10.12
N ILE A 89 -9.49 -1.35 9.83
CA ILE A 89 -9.77 -0.81 8.49
C ILE A 89 -8.46 -0.59 7.75
N PRO A 90 -8.11 -1.40 6.74
CA PRO A 90 -6.88 -1.24 5.99
C PRO A 90 -6.76 0.16 5.37
N GLY A 91 -5.61 0.79 5.52
CA GLY A 91 -5.34 2.12 4.98
C GLY A 91 -5.85 3.30 5.84
N PHE A 92 -6.58 3.03 6.91
CA PHE A 92 -7.15 4.04 7.81
C PHE A 92 -6.68 3.81 9.25
N ALA A 93 -5.41 4.08 9.49
CA ALA A 93 -4.75 3.77 10.77
C ALA A 93 -5.30 4.54 11.98
N TYR A 94 -5.99 5.66 11.75
CA TYR A 94 -6.52 6.54 12.82
C TYR A 94 -8.03 6.41 13.02
N THR A 95 -8.64 5.44 12.39
CA THR A 95 -10.07 5.18 12.54
C THR A 95 -10.33 3.69 12.72
N GLY A 96 -11.48 3.36 13.22
CA GLY A 96 -11.93 2.00 13.43
C GLY A 96 -13.46 1.95 13.51
N PRO A 97 -14.04 0.76 13.55
CA PRO A 97 -15.46 0.58 13.87
C PRO A 97 -15.66 0.96 15.34
N TYR A 98 -16.06 2.19 15.57
CA TYR A 98 -16.20 2.74 16.95
C TYR A 98 -17.23 1.99 17.78
N GLU A 99 -18.21 1.36 17.14
CA GLU A 99 -19.18 0.47 17.75
C GLU A 99 -18.56 -0.79 18.38
N ASP A 100 -17.39 -1.19 17.91
CA ASP A 100 -16.69 -2.38 18.40
C ASP A 100 -15.68 -2.07 19.53
N ILE A 101 -15.57 -0.81 19.93
CA ILE A 101 -14.70 -0.44 21.05
C ILE A 101 -15.24 -1.04 22.34
N THR A 102 -14.39 -1.80 23.00
CA THR A 102 -14.73 -2.38 24.30
C THR A 102 -13.96 -1.73 25.44
N LEU A 103 -14.60 -1.64 26.58
CA LEU A 103 -13.96 -1.21 27.82
C LEU A 103 -13.60 -2.44 28.68
N LYS A 104 -12.50 -2.35 29.39
CA LYS A 104 -12.15 -3.37 30.40
C LYS A 104 -13.16 -3.27 31.54
N SER A 105 -13.64 -4.41 31.96
CA SER A 105 -14.36 -4.51 33.24
C SER A 105 -13.40 -4.10 34.36
N GLY A 106 -13.83 -3.15 35.16
CA GLY A 106 -13.08 -2.67 36.32
C GLY A 106 -12.99 -3.70 37.43
#